data_693a3d5126a45f1eb70a726f545a7d07
#
_entry.id   693a3d5126a45f1eb70a726f545a7d07
#
_cell.length_a   1.000
_cell.length_b   1.000
_cell.length_c   1.000
_cell.angle_alpha   90.00
_cell.angle_beta   90.00
_cell.angle_gamma   90.00
#
_symmetry.space_group_name_H-M   'P 1'
#
loop_
_entity.id
_entity.type
_entity.pdbx_description
1 polymer ?
#
loop_
_entity_poly.entity_id
_entity_poly.type
_entity_poly.pdbx_seq_one_letter_code
_entity_poly.pdbx_strand_id
1 'polypeptide(L)'
;MAVTANTTTSAQITIQAKEIDLANRFTANWEALTEIMGIMRPIRKAPGTKLVSSKASIDLQDGAVAEGDEVPLSKATVTPVSFKDMVLKKYRKRVTAEAVEKYGAAVAVQKTDDALLNELQGVVLDAFYEFALTGSLTSNEDTFQMAVSMAIGMVKDKFKKMRLNYGQVIVFANTLDVHRYLGATAITTQTSNGVEYLKNFLGADVLIASSEIPAGKVVAIPADNIVLYYVDPADGDFAALGLDYTTGVGDTNLIGVHKEGVYGRASGDTHVLMGMVMWAEYLDAIAVISFGQGG
;
A
#
# COMPACT_ATOMS: atom_id res chain seq x y z
N MET A 1 -14.77 -3.78 50.72
CA MET A 1 -14.49 -2.34 50.61
C MET A 1 -15.10 -1.86 49.31
N ALA A 2 -15.98 -0.88 49.37
CA ALA A 2 -16.57 -0.29 48.16
C ALA A 2 -15.47 0.49 47.41
N VAL A 3 -15.32 0.25 46.12
CA VAL A 3 -14.41 1.01 45.24
C VAL A 3 -14.92 2.42 45.13
N THR A 4 -14.06 3.38 45.40
CA THR A 4 -14.40 4.81 45.32
C THR A 4 -14.87 5.15 43.90
N ALA A 5 -15.94 5.93 43.75
CA ALA A 5 -16.41 6.40 42.46
C ALA A 5 -15.25 7.11 41.72
N ASN A 6 -15.08 6.84 40.44
CA ASN A 6 -14.00 7.31 39.55
C ASN A 6 -12.61 6.63 39.69
N THR A 7 -12.56 5.44 40.24
CA THR A 7 -11.30 4.67 40.23
C THR A 7 -11.17 3.91 38.90
N THR A 8 -10.10 4.15 38.15
CA THR A 8 -9.76 3.38 36.94
C THR A 8 -9.49 1.93 37.32
N THR A 9 -10.29 1.00 36.83
CA THR A 9 -10.17 -0.43 37.14
C THR A 9 -9.34 -1.14 36.05
N SER A 10 -8.77 -2.31 36.38
CA SER A 10 -8.00 -3.13 35.46
C SER A 10 -8.74 -3.52 34.16
N ALA A 11 -10.07 -3.47 34.15
CA ALA A 11 -10.87 -3.72 32.95
C ALA A 11 -10.67 -2.65 31.86
N GLN A 12 -10.46 -1.39 32.23
CA GLN A 12 -10.19 -0.28 31.28
C GLN A 12 -8.76 -0.38 30.71
N ILE A 13 -7.80 -0.75 31.56
CA ILE A 13 -6.40 -0.98 31.12
C ILE A 13 -6.31 -2.19 30.18
N THR A 14 -7.12 -3.23 30.41
CA THR A 14 -7.16 -4.43 29.54
C THR A 14 -7.72 -4.11 28.16
N ILE A 15 -8.65 -3.16 28.02
CA ILE A 15 -9.20 -2.74 26.73
C ILE A 15 -8.12 -2.01 25.91
N GLN A 16 -7.42 -1.05 26.48
CA GLN A 16 -6.30 -0.36 25.82
C GLN A 16 -5.18 -1.32 25.39
N ALA A 17 -4.82 -2.27 26.23
CA ALA A 17 -3.82 -3.27 25.87
C ALA A 17 -4.21 -4.11 24.64
N LYS A 18 -5.51 -4.46 24.49
CA LYS A 18 -6.01 -5.19 23.31
C LYS A 18 -6.05 -4.32 22.04
N GLU A 19 -6.31 -3.04 22.17
CA GLU A 19 -6.25 -2.07 21.06
C GLU A 19 -4.82 -1.95 20.55
N ILE A 20 -3.86 -1.75 21.48
CA ILE A 20 -2.43 -1.68 21.16
C ILE A 20 -1.96 -2.97 20.48
N ASP A 21 -2.36 -4.14 20.99
CA ASP A 21 -1.99 -5.44 20.40
C ASP A 21 -2.50 -5.58 18.97
N LEU A 22 -3.74 -5.22 18.68
CA LEU A 22 -4.31 -5.30 17.33
C LEU A 22 -3.59 -4.33 16.38
N ALA A 23 -3.37 -3.09 16.80
CA ALA A 23 -2.67 -2.09 16.01
C ALA A 23 -1.20 -2.47 15.77
N ASN A 24 -0.50 -2.99 16.79
CA ASN A 24 0.88 -3.46 16.67
C ASN A 24 1.02 -4.64 15.71
N ARG A 25 0.10 -5.62 15.78
CA ARG A 25 0.12 -6.76 14.85
C ARG A 25 -0.11 -6.33 13.41
N PHE A 26 -1.01 -5.36 13.19
CA PHE A 26 -1.20 -4.80 11.85
C PHE A 26 0.09 -4.12 11.37
N THR A 27 0.67 -3.25 12.18
CA THR A 27 1.89 -2.50 11.82
C THR A 27 3.06 -3.44 11.55
N ALA A 28 3.32 -4.42 12.39
CA ALA A 28 4.40 -5.37 12.21
C ALA A 28 4.25 -6.21 10.93
N ASN A 29 3.04 -6.65 10.62
CA ASN A 29 2.76 -7.38 9.38
C ASN A 29 2.92 -6.48 8.15
N TRP A 30 2.50 -5.21 8.25
CA TRP A 30 2.64 -4.22 7.21
C TRP A 30 4.10 -3.86 6.93
N GLU A 31 4.89 -3.61 7.98
CA GLU A 31 6.33 -3.32 7.85
C GLU A 31 7.08 -4.49 7.23
N ALA A 32 6.80 -5.72 7.66
CA ALA A 32 7.39 -6.91 7.06
C ALA A 32 7.04 -7.05 5.57
N LEU A 33 5.81 -6.70 5.18
CA LEU A 33 5.36 -6.72 3.78
C LEU A 33 6.07 -5.65 2.95
N THR A 34 6.18 -4.43 3.48
CA THR A 34 6.87 -3.32 2.80
C THR A 34 8.38 -3.53 2.70
N GLU A 35 9.02 -4.13 3.71
CA GLU A 35 10.45 -4.46 3.68
C GLU A 35 10.77 -5.49 2.58
N ILE A 36 9.93 -6.52 2.42
CA ILE A 36 10.11 -7.54 1.39
C ILE A 36 9.86 -6.95 0.01
N MET A 37 8.83 -6.14 -0.11
CA MET A 37 8.40 -5.62 -1.39
C MET A 37 9.23 -4.41 -1.84
N GLY A 38 9.79 -3.60 -0.93
CA GLY A 38 10.55 -2.39 -1.27
C GLY A 38 9.82 -1.43 -2.22
N ILE A 39 8.47 -1.52 -2.26
CA ILE A 39 7.65 -1.03 -3.37
C ILE A 39 6.99 0.29 -3.03
N MET A 40 6.71 0.51 -1.76
CA MET A 40 5.98 1.67 -1.30
C MET A 40 6.73 2.43 -0.22
N ARG A 41 6.71 3.75 -0.35
CA ARG A 41 7.24 4.65 0.64
C ARG A 41 6.08 5.30 1.42
N PRO A 42 5.86 4.93 2.70
CA PRO A 42 4.81 5.56 3.51
C PRO A 42 5.23 6.98 3.91
N ILE A 43 4.33 7.95 3.70
CA ILE A 43 4.54 9.35 4.09
C ILE A 43 3.31 9.85 4.82
N ARG A 44 3.49 10.23 6.09
CA ARG A 44 2.44 10.88 6.89
C ARG A 44 2.08 12.26 6.34
N LYS A 45 0.80 12.57 6.32
CA LYS A 45 0.25 13.88 5.98
C LYS A 45 -0.73 14.33 7.06
N ALA A 46 -0.81 15.64 7.27
CA ALA A 46 -1.82 16.20 8.14
C ALA A 46 -3.24 16.04 7.54
N PRO A 47 -4.29 15.93 8.37
CA PRO A 47 -5.67 15.95 7.91
C PRO A 47 -5.96 17.17 7.02
N GLY A 48 -6.82 17.00 6.01
CA GLY A 48 -7.17 18.08 5.09
C GLY A 48 -6.11 18.43 4.03
N THR A 49 -4.96 17.71 4.00
CA THR A 49 -3.92 17.92 2.98
C THR A 49 -4.44 17.48 1.60
N LYS A 50 -4.38 18.40 0.63
CA LYS A 50 -4.63 18.08 -0.79
C LYS A 50 -3.33 17.69 -1.46
N LEU A 51 -3.34 16.54 -2.12
CA LEU A 51 -2.19 16.06 -2.88
C LEU A 51 -2.26 16.58 -4.31
N VAL A 52 -1.25 17.36 -4.70
CA VAL A 52 -1.14 17.93 -6.04
C VAL A 52 0.16 17.44 -6.65
N SER A 53 0.08 16.84 -7.84
CA SER A 53 1.26 16.60 -8.67
C SER A 53 1.35 17.66 -9.74
N SER A 54 2.55 18.15 -9.99
CA SER A 54 2.83 19.05 -11.08
C SER A 54 3.96 18.50 -11.94
N LYS A 55 3.83 18.63 -13.25
CA LYS A 55 4.87 18.28 -14.21
C LYS A 55 5.54 19.56 -14.69
N ALA A 56 6.84 19.66 -14.48
CA ALA A 56 7.66 20.73 -15.06
C ALA A 56 8.21 20.28 -16.41
N SER A 57 8.12 21.11 -17.41
CA SER A 57 8.78 20.97 -18.71
C SER A 57 9.55 22.23 -19.01
N ILE A 58 10.71 22.09 -19.61
CA ILE A 58 11.51 23.22 -20.07
C ILE A 58 11.74 23.08 -21.57
N ASP A 59 11.49 24.16 -22.29
CA ASP A 59 11.84 24.30 -23.70
C ASP A 59 13.18 25.03 -23.76
N LEU A 60 14.24 24.25 -23.93
CA LEU A 60 15.61 24.76 -24.01
C LEU A 60 15.84 25.33 -25.39
N GLN A 61 16.18 26.62 -25.45
CA GLN A 61 16.63 27.26 -26.67
C GLN A 61 18.10 26.95 -26.93
N ASP A 62 18.52 27.06 -28.19
CA ASP A 62 19.91 26.80 -28.56
C ASP A 62 20.83 27.86 -27.91
N GLY A 63 21.75 27.37 -27.11
CA GLY A 63 22.76 28.21 -26.42
C GLY A 63 24.04 28.44 -27.26
N ALA A 64 24.14 27.89 -28.47
CA ALA A 64 25.29 28.09 -29.37
C ALA A 64 25.17 29.41 -30.11
N VAL A 65 25.33 30.52 -29.40
CA VAL A 65 25.32 31.89 -29.95
C VAL A 65 26.74 32.39 -30.22
N ALA A 66 26.89 33.33 -31.13
CA ALA A 66 28.18 33.94 -31.43
C ALA A 66 28.69 34.83 -30.26
N GLU A 67 29.98 35.08 -30.25
CA GLU A 67 30.60 35.92 -29.20
C GLU A 67 30.00 37.35 -29.25
N GLY A 68 29.41 37.77 -28.12
CA GLY A 68 28.76 39.06 -27.96
C GLY A 68 27.26 39.05 -28.22
N ASP A 69 26.67 37.93 -28.67
CA ASP A 69 25.24 37.80 -28.88
C ASP A 69 24.50 37.43 -27.59
N GLU A 70 23.24 37.84 -27.48
CA GLU A 70 22.40 37.52 -26.33
C GLU A 70 21.94 36.06 -26.40
N VAL A 71 22.13 35.33 -25.27
CA VAL A 71 21.65 33.93 -25.15
C VAL A 71 20.12 33.93 -25.07
N PRO A 72 19.41 33.18 -25.95
CA PRO A 72 17.95 33.15 -25.93
C PRO A 72 17.40 32.53 -24.65
N LEU A 73 16.30 33.08 -24.14
CA LEU A 73 15.64 32.63 -22.92
C LEU A 73 14.90 31.32 -23.14
N SER A 74 15.24 30.32 -22.33
CA SER A 74 14.51 29.06 -22.24
C SER A 74 13.27 29.20 -21.35
N LYS A 75 12.13 28.66 -21.81
CA LYS A 75 10.85 28.76 -21.09
C LYS A 75 10.58 27.49 -20.29
N ALA A 76 10.43 27.64 -18.97
CA ALA A 76 9.91 26.57 -18.10
C ALA A 76 8.39 26.73 -17.91
N THR A 77 7.67 25.63 -18.03
CA THR A 77 6.23 25.56 -17.79
C THR A 77 5.94 24.50 -16.74
N VAL A 78 5.17 24.84 -15.71
CA VAL A 78 4.71 23.92 -14.68
C VAL A 78 3.20 23.77 -14.82
N THR A 79 2.75 22.54 -15.08
CA THR A 79 1.32 22.23 -15.20
C THR A 79 0.89 21.25 -14.10
N PRO A 80 -0.22 21.52 -13.39
CA PRO A 80 -0.77 20.54 -12.45
C PRO A 80 -1.29 19.33 -13.24
N VAL A 81 -0.90 18.12 -12.82
CA VAL A 81 -1.23 16.88 -13.56
C VAL A 81 -2.42 16.16 -12.93
N SER A 82 -2.51 16.14 -11.62
CA SER A 82 -3.62 15.50 -10.92
C SER A 82 -3.79 16.01 -9.50
N PHE A 83 -5.02 15.87 -9.00
CA PHE A 83 -5.39 16.13 -7.62
C PHE A 83 -5.98 14.85 -7.04
N LYS A 84 -5.55 14.49 -5.83
CA LYS A 84 -6.19 13.42 -5.07
C LYS A 84 -6.45 13.90 -3.66
N ASP A 85 -7.65 13.65 -3.18
CA ASP A 85 -8.01 13.84 -1.78
C ASP A 85 -7.75 12.54 -1.02
N MET A 86 -7.37 12.65 0.24
CA MET A 86 -7.27 11.49 1.11
C MET A 86 -8.67 10.98 1.46
N VAL A 87 -8.86 9.66 1.35
CA VAL A 87 -10.12 9.00 1.66
C VAL A 87 -10.02 8.36 3.03
N LEU A 88 -10.90 8.77 3.95
CA LEU A 88 -11.04 8.12 5.25
C LEU A 88 -11.97 6.91 5.13
N LYS A 89 -11.44 5.73 5.43
CA LYS A 89 -12.18 4.48 5.55
C LYS A 89 -12.45 4.20 7.02
N LYS A 90 -13.70 3.86 7.34
CA LYS A 90 -14.18 3.63 8.70
C LYS A 90 -14.78 2.24 8.76
N TYR A 91 -14.35 1.45 9.73
CA TYR A 91 -14.87 0.10 9.94
C TYR A 91 -15.35 -0.04 11.38
N ARG A 92 -16.38 -0.86 11.58
CA ARG A 92 -16.92 -1.15 12.89
C ARG A 92 -17.29 -2.61 12.97
N LYS A 93 -16.82 -3.26 14.02
CA LYS A 93 -17.18 -4.63 14.38
C LYS A 93 -17.92 -4.61 15.72
N ARG A 94 -18.97 -5.41 15.86
CA ARG A 94 -19.70 -5.57 17.11
C ARG A 94 -19.72 -7.03 17.53
N VAL A 95 -19.50 -7.27 18.83
CA VAL A 95 -19.63 -8.59 19.47
C VAL A 95 -20.59 -8.46 20.64
N THR A 96 -21.59 -9.34 20.71
CA THR A 96 -22.60 -9.31 21.80
C THR A 96 -22.16 -10.15 23.00
N ALA A 97 -22.74 -9.87 24.16
CA ALA A 97 -22.49 -10.62 25.39
C ALA A 97 -22.92 -12.10 25.25
N GLU A 98 -24.02 -12.35 24.54
CA GLU A 98 -24.53 -13.70 24.26
C GLU A 98 -23.55 -14.51 23.40
N ALA A 99 -22.87 -13.86 22.45
CA ALA A 99 -21.83 -14.53 21.67
C ALA A 99 -20.63 -14.92 22.53
N VAL A 100 -20.26 -14.07 23.47
CA VAL A 100 -19.19 -14.35 24.44
C VAL A 100 -19.60 -15.45 25.42
N GLU A 101 -20.83 -15.45 25.91
CA GLU A 101 -21.36 -16.49 26.78
C GLU A 101 -21.34 -17.85 26.04
N LYS A 102 -21.84 -17.88 24.82
CA LYS A 102 -22.01 -19.13 24.06
C LYS A 102 -20.69 -19.73 23.56
N TYR A 103 -19.77 -18.91 23.11
CA TYR A 103 -18.55 -19.36 22.42
C TYR A 103 -17.26 -19.02 23.15
N GLY A 104 -17.32 -18.27 24.24
CA GLY A 104 -16.16 -17.74 24.96
C GLY A 104 -15.48 -16.56 24.29
N ALA A 105 -14.77 -15.77 25.08
CA ALA A 105 -14.10 -14.54 24.59
C ALA A 105 -13.02 -14.83 23.54
N ALA A 106 -12.32 -15.96 23.64
CA ALA A 106 -11.27 -16.35 22.68
C ALA A 106 -11.82 -16.55 21.26
N VAL A 107 -13.04 -17.11 21.13
CA VAL A 107 -13.66 -17.31 19.82
C VAL A 107 -14.41 -16.07 19.36
N ALA A 108 -15.26 -15.51 20.23
CA ALA A 108 -16.14 -14.39 19.86
C ALA A 108 -15.39 -13.08 19.65
N VAL A 109 -14.27 -12.84 20.32
CA VAL A 109 -13.50 -11.60 20.23
C VAL A 109 -12.19 -11.80 19.48
N GLN A 110 -11.29 -12.69 19.95
CA GLN A 110 -9.95 -12.80 19.38
C GLN A 110 -9.96 -13.30 17.93
N LYS A 111 -10.68 -14.40 17.62
CA LYS A 111 -10.75 -14.87 16.21
C LYS A 111 -11.39 -13.85 15.27
N THR A 112 -12.36 -13.09 15.78
CA THR A 112 -12.99 -12.04 14.96
C THR A 112 -12.11 -10.79 14.84
N ASP A 113 -11.24 -10.51 15.80
CA ASP A 113 -10.20 -9.48 15.69
C ASP A 113 -9.14 -9.90 14.66
N ASP A 114 -8.72 -11.16 14.65
CA ASP A 114 -7.78 -11.69 13.66
C ASP A 114 -8.36 -11.62 12.23
N ALA A 115 -9.65 -11.96 12.07
CA ALA A 115 -10.33 -11.83 10.78
C ALA A 115 -10.40 -10.35 10.33
N LEU A 116 -10.74 -9.44 11.24
CA LEU A 116 -10.76 -8.00 10.94
C LEU A 116 -9.36 -7.51 10.52
N LEU A 117 -8.30 -7.95 11.20
CA LEU A 117 -6.93 -7.60 10.88
C LEU A 117 -6.56 -8.05 9.45
N ASN A 118 -6.88 -9.28 9.09
CA ASN A 118 -6.61 -9.82 7.75
C ASN A 118 -7.35 -9.02 6.66
N GLU A 119 -8.63 -8.70 6.89
CA GLU A 119 -9.41 -7.89 5.96
C GLU A 119 -8.85 -6.47 5.80
N LEU A 120 -8.41 -5.83 6.89
CA LEU A 120 -7.80 -4.50 6.82
C LEU A 120 -6.48 -4.50 6.03
N GLN A 121 -5.69 -5.56 6.17
CA GLN A 121 -4.47 -5.75 5.36
C GLN A 121 -4.83 -5.97 3.90
N GLY A 122 -5.85 -6.78 3.61
CA GLY A 122 -6.38 -6.97 2.27
C GLY A 122 -6.77 -5.65 1.61
N VAL A 123 -7.50 -4.79 2.32
CA VAL A 123 -7.91 -3.46 1.79
C VAL A 123 -6.72 -2.60 1.34
N VAL A 124 -5.59 -2.69 2.03
CA VAL A 124 -4.38 -1.92 1.64
C VAL A 124 -3.71 -2.54 0.42
N LEU A 125 -3.61 -3.87 0.39
CA LEU A 125 -3.04 -4.62 -0.74
C LEU A 125 -3.88 -4.44 -2.01
N ASP A 126 -5.20 -4.57 -1.90
CA ASP A 126 -6.13 -4.36 -3.02
C ASP A 126 -5.95 -2.96 -3.60
N ALA A 127 -5.92 -1.94 -2.74
CA ALA A 127 -5.69 -0.56 -3.17
C ALA A 127 -4.34 -0.38 -3.88
N PHE A 128 -3.30 -1.11 -3.43
CA PHE A 128 -1.99 -1.11 -4.09
C PHE A 128 -2.07 -1.75 -5.48
N TYR A 129 -2.64 -2.95 -5.59
CA TYR A 129 -2.71 -3.65 -6.86
C TYR A 129 -3.64 -2.96 -7.86
N GLU A 130 -4.80 -2.47 -7.40
CA GLU A 130 -5.67 -1.63 -8.22
C GLU A 130 -4.92 -0.41 -8.78
N PHE A 131 -4.16 0.28 -7.92
CA PHE A 131 -3.37 1.42 -8.34
C PHE A 131 -2.25 1.03 -9.32
N ALA A 132 -1.53 -0.06 -9.06
CA ALA A 132 -0.47 -0.57 -9.92
C ALA A 132 -0.97 -0.92 -11.33
N LEU A 133 -2.18 -1.46 -11.43
CA LEU A 133 -2.84 -1.78 -12.70
C LEU A 133 -3.25 -0.54 -13.53
N THR A 134 -3.19 0.68 -12.97
CA THR A 134 -3.43 1.94 -13.71
C THR A 134 -2.23 2.42 -14.52
N GLY A 135 -1.12 1.68 -14.51
CA GLY A 135 0.09 2.02 -15.26
C GLY A 135 -0.19 2.27 -16.74
N SER A 136 0.51 3.27 -17.30
CA SER A 136 0.25 3.75 -18.66
C SER A 136 1.14 3.12 -19.74
N LEU A 137 2.23 2.43 -19.36
CA LEU A 137 3.07 1.69 -20.30
C LEU A 137 2.42 0.33 -20.58
N THR A 138 1.84 0.16 -21.75
CA THR A 138 1.12 -1.05 -22.11
C THR A 138 1.66 -1.70 -23.37
N SER A 139 1.68 -3.02 -23.40
CA SER A 139 1.97 -3.86 -24.58
C SER A 139 1.19 -5.15 -24.47
N ASN A 140 1.16 -5.92 -25.57
CA ASN A 140 0.59 -7.25 -25.61
C ASN A 140 1.62 -8.21 -26.21
N GLU A 141 1.95 -9.25 -25.47
CA GLU A 141 3.00 -10.20 -25.80
C GLU A 141 2.43 -11.62 -25.93
N ASP A 142 3.15 -12.49 -26.63
CA ASP A 142 2.67 -13.86 -26.88
C ASP A 142 2.86 -14.78 -25.65
N THR A 143 3.91 -14.55 -24.87
CA THR A 143 4.30 -15.43 -23.77
C THR A 143 4.57 -14.67 -22.47
N PHE A 144 4.42 -15.36 -21.33
CA PHE A 144 4.75 -14.83 -20.01
C PHE A 144 6.21 -14.29 -19.95
N GLN A 145 7.16 -15.01 -20.51
CA GLN A 145 8.56 -14.62 -20.51
C GLN A 145 8.79 -13.30 -21.28
N MET A 146 8.15 -13.16 -22.44
CA MET A 146 8.22 -11.93 -23.24
C MET A 146 7.55 -10.78 -22.50
N ALA A 147 6.41 -11.01 -21.86
CA ALA A 147 5.70 -10.00 -21.08
C ALA A 147 6.56 -9.47 -19.92
N VAL A 148 7.21 -10.33 -19.15
CA VAL A 148 8.14 -9.93 -18.08
C VAL A 148 9.30 -9.10 -18.63
N SER A 149 9.94 -9.57 -19.70
CA SER A 149 11.07 -8.87 -20.32
C SER A 149 10.66 -7.50 -20.88
N MET A 150 9.49 -7.43 -21.56
CA MET A 150 8.97 -6.19 -22.12
C MET A 150 8.58 -5.19 -21.03
N ALA A 151 7.94 -5.65 -19.97
CA ALA A 151 7.57 -4.81 -18.84
C ALA A 151 8.79 -4.11 -18.24
N ILE A 152 9.87 -4.84 -17.99
CA ILE A 152 11.14 -4.33 -17.49
C ILE A 152 11.77 -3.37 -18.50
N GLY A 153 11.79 -3.77 -19.77
CA GLY A 153 12.37 -2.98 -20.86
C GLY A 153 11.71 -1.62 -20.99
N MET A 154 10.38 -1.56 -20.96
CA MET A 154 9.60 -0.33 -21.06
C MET A 154 9.84 0.63 -19.88
N VAL A 155 9.92 0.10 -18.65
CA VAL A 155 10.28 0.90 -17.47
C VAL A 155 11.69 1.48 -17.63
N LYS A 156 12.67 0.66 -17.97
CA LYS A 156 14.07 1.09 -18.15
C LYS A 156 14.21 2.13 -19.27
N ASP A 157 13.56 1.92 -20.40
CA ASP A 157 13.57 2.85 -21.54
C ASP A 157 12.94 4.20 -21.16
N LYS A 158 11.83 4.17 -20.41
CA LYS A 158 11.16 5.40 -19.93
C LYS A 158 12.08 6.23 -19.06
N PHE A 159 12.76 5.63 -18.07
CA PHE A 159 13.69 6.35 -17.20
C PHE A 159 14.89 6.90 -17.97
N LYS A 160 15.44 6.13 -18.90
CA LYS A 160 16.52 6.62 -19.79
C LYS A 160 16.08 7.84 -20.62
N LYS A 161 14.87 7.81 -21.18
CA LYS A 161 14.30 8.95 -21.92
C LYS A 161 14.11 10.18 -21.04
N MET A 162 13.74 9.98 -19.79
CA MET A 162 13.64 11.07 -18.79
C MET A 162 15.01 11.53 -18.25
N ARG A 163 16.11 10.85 -18.62
CA ARG A 163 17.46 11.07 -18.08
C ARG A 163 17.52 10.93 -16.56
N LEU A 164 16.73 10.02 -16.02
CA LEU A 164 16.67 9.71 -14.59
C LEU A 164 17.28 8.33 -14.33
N ASN A 165 17.86 8.17 -13.14
CA ASN A 165 18.24 6.86 -12.65
C ASN A 165 17.00 6.15 -12.10
N TYR A 166 16.91 4.85 -12.30
CA TYR A 166 15.95 3.98 -11.65
C TYR A 166 16.70 3.07 -10.66
N GLY A 167 16.05 2.74 -9.58
CA GLY A 167 16.54 1.73 -8.65
C GLY A 167 16.27 0.31 -9.18
N GLN A 168 15.81 -0.55 -8.31
CA GLN A 168 15.37 -1.90 -8.68
C GLN A 168 14.05 -1.84 -9.47
N VAL A 169 13.82 -2.82 -10.34
CA VAL A 169 12.54 -3.02 -11.01
C VAL A 169 11.88 -4.27 -10.43
N ILE A 170 10.73 -4.06 -9.82
CA ILE A 170 9.94 -5.10 -9.20
C ILE A 170 8.81 -5.48 -10.15
N VAL A 171 8.64 -6.77 -10.37
CA VAL A 171 7.62 -7.31 -11.27
C VAL A 171 6.59 -8.08 -10.47
N PHE A 172 5.33 -7.85 -10.76
CA PHE A 172 4.19 -8.59 -10.21
C PHE A 172 3.53 -9.39 -11.31
N ALA A 173 3.19 -10.62 -11.00
CA ALA A 173 2.49 -11.51 -11.91
C ALA A 173 1.49 -12.40 -11.18
N ASN A 174 0.51 -12.92 -11.90
CA ASN A 174 -0.44 -13.87 -11.32
C ASN A 174 0.25 -15.15 -10.85
N THR A 175 -0.09 -15.61 -9.66
CA THR A 175 0.50 -16.81 -9.05
C THR A 175 0.39 -18.04 -9.97
N LEU A 176 -0.76 -18.24 -10.60
CA LEU A 176 -0.97 -19.39 -11.48
C LEU A 176 -0.12 -19.30 -12.76
N ASP A 177 0.09 -18.12 -13.31
CA ASP A 177 0.92 -17.91 -14.50
C ASP A 177 2.39 -18.13 -14.17
N VAL A 178 2.85 -17.67 -13.00
CA VAL A 178 4.20 -17.95 -12.51
C VAL A 178 4.42 -19.46 -12.37
N HIS A 179 3.51 -20.16 -11.69
CA HIS A 179 3.64 -21.62 -11.50
C HIS A 179 3.49 -22.41 -12.80
N ARG A 180 2.67 -21.96 -13.74
CA ARG A 180 2.59 -22.57 -15.07
C ARG A 180 3.91 -22.46 -15.81
N TYR A 181 4.58 -21.31 -15.70
CA TYR A 181 5.91 -21.14 -16.28
C TYR A 181 6.96 -22.00 -15.56
N LEU A 182 6.98 -22.00 -14.22
CA LEU A 182 7.93 -22.75 -13.41
C LEU A 182 7.75 -24.27 -13.52
N GLY A 183 6.54 -24.73 -13.77
CA GLY A 183 6.24 -26.16 -13.99
C GLY A 183 6.99 -26.78 -15.17
N ALA A 184 7.44 -25.95 -16.10
CA ALA A 184 8.30 -26.36 -17.22
C ALA A 184 9.81 -26.21 -16.93
N THR A 185 10.20 -25.69 -15.77
CA THR A 185 11.59 -25.38 -15.38
C THR A 185 11.89 -25.93 -13.99
N ALA A 186 13.16 -26.22 -13.69
CA ALA A 186 13.59 -26.70 -12.36
C ALA A 186 13.91 -25.54 -11.41
N ILE A 187 13.10 -24.50 -11.41
CA ILE A 187 13.26 -23.30 -10.57
C ILE A 187 12.25 -23.36 -9.44
N THR A 188 12.68 -23.06 -8.21
CA THR A 188 11.82 -22.99 -7.02
C THR A 188 11.63 -21.55 -6.58
N THR A 189 10.44 -21.24 -6.11
CA THR A 189 10.11 -19.95 -5.50
C THR A 189 10.66 -19.85 -4.08
N GLN A 190 10.87 -18.63 -3.61
CA GLN A 190 11.16 -18.31 -2.22
C GLN A 190 9.92 -17.72 -1.57
N THR A 191 9.70 -18.01 -0.30
CA THR A 191 8.55 -17.50 0.43
C THR A 191 9.03 -16.77 1.69
N SER A 192 8.51 -15.57 1.91
CA SER A 192 8.72 -14.83 3.15
C SER A 192 7.43 -14.09 3.53
N ASN A 193 7.01 -14.20 4.80
CA ASN A 193 5.78 -13.58 5.36
C ASN A 193 4.52 -13.80 4.50
N GLY A 194 4.40 -14.99 3.90
CA GLY A 194 3.26 -15.35 3.05
C GLY A 194 3.34 -14.80 1.61
N VAL A 195 4.37 -14.04 1.28
CA VAL A 195 4.61 -13.56 -0.09
C VAL A 195 5.57 -14.50 -0.81
N GLU A 196 5.18 -14.94 -1.99
CA GLU A 196 6.00 -15.79 -2.86
C GLU A 196 6.73 -14.93 -3.89
N TYR A 197 8.05 -15.09 -4.00
CA TYR A 197 8.87 -14.27 -4.87
C TYR A 197 10.06 -15.02 -5.49
N LEU A 198 10.61 -14.43 -6.54
CA LEU A 198 11.81 -14.87 -7.24
C LEU A 198 12.78 -13.70 -7.39
N LYS A 199 14.03 -13.87 -6.97
CA LYS A 199 15.09 -12.86 -7.17
C LYS A 199 15.83 -13.10 -8.47
N ASN A 200 16.22 -12.02 -9.16
CA ASN A 200 16.99 -12.03 -10.42
C ASN A 200 16.36 -12.93 -11.49
N PHE A 201 15.04 -12.88 -11.62
CA PHE A 201 14.29 -13.72 -12.53
C PHE A 201 13.94 -12.97 -13.82
N LEU A 202 14.37 -13.48 -14.97
CA LEU A 202 14.13 -12.89 -16.30
C LEU A 202 14.55 -11.40 -16.42
N GLY A 203 15.52 -10.98 -15.62
CA GLY A 203 15.98 -9.58 -15.61
C GLY A 203 15.21 -8.64 -14.66
N ALA A 204 14.22 -9.16 -13.94
CA ALA A 204 13.62 -8.49 -12.78
C ALA A 204 14.54 -8.64 -11.57
N ASP A 205 14.71 -7.59 -10.79
CA ASP A 205 15.42 -7.69 -9.50
C ASP A 205 14.63 -8.57 -8.53
N VAL A 206 13.33 -8.39 -8.50
CA VAL A 206 12.36 -9.20 -7.75
C VAL A 206 11.11 -9.41 -8.60
N LEU A 207 10.65 -10.67 -8.71
CA LEU A 207 9.33 -11.01 -9.23
C LEU A 207 8.48 -11.55 -8.09
N ILE A 208 7.32 -10.96 -7.88
CA ILE A 208 6.37 -11.31 -6.83
C ILE A 208 5.15 -11.97 -7.45
N ALA A 209 4.82 -13.16 -6.96
CA ALA A 209 3.61 -13.87 -7.35
C ALA A 209 2.44 -13.43 -6.46
N SER A 210 1.37 -12.94 -7.06
CA SER A 210 0.17 -12.49 -6.37
C SER A 210 -1.09 -12.87 -7.12
N SER A 211 -2.09 -13.38 -6.40
CA SER A 211 -3.42 -13.66 -6.96
C SER A 211 -4.22 -12.41 -7.29
N GLU A 212 -3.84 -11.26 -6.75
CA GLU A 212 -4.50 -9.97 -7.03
C GLU A 212 -4.19 -9.43 -8.42
N ILE A 213 -3.11 -9.89 -9.03
CA ILE A 213 -2.84 -9.59 -10.45
C ILE A 213 -3.69 -10.52 -11.31
N PRO A 214 -4.50 -9.98 -12.23
CA PRO A 214 -5.29 -10.80 -13.15
C PRO A 214 -4.43 -11.75 -13.99
N ALA A 215 -4.90 -12.97 -14.20
CA ALA A 215 -4.23 -13.92 -15.10
C ALA A 215 -4.00 -13.30 -16.50
N GLY A 216 -2.86 -13.59 -17.10
CA GLY A 216 -2.48 -13.01 -18.39
C GLY A 216 -1.96 -11.57 -18.30
N LYS A 217 -1.64 -11.07 -17.10
CA LYS A 217 -1.04 -9.73 -16.92
C LYS A 217 0.23 -9.78 -16.09
N VAL A 218 1.15 -8.90 -16.44
CA VAL A 218 2.39 -8.62 -15.71
C VAL A 218 2.47 -7.12 -15.45
N VAL A 219 2.82 -6.73 -14.24
CA VAL A 219 3.02 -5.33 -13.85
C VAL A 219 4.46 -5.13 -13.43
N ALA A 220 5.15 -4.13 -13.99
CA ALA A 220 6.50 -3.75 -13.57
C ALA A 220 6.51 -2.33 -13.01
N ILE A 221 7.12 -2.19 -11.85
CA ILE A 221 7.17 -0.94 -11.09
C ILE A 221 8.61 -0.70 -10.64
N PRO A 222 9.16 0.52 -10.84
CA PRO A 222 10.43 0.89 -10.19
C PRO A 222 10.24 0.93 -8.68
N ALA A 223 11.23 0.47 -7.93
CA ALA A 223 11.23 0.58 -6.47
C ALA A 223 11.04 2.03 -6.04
N ASP A 224 10.37 2.24 -4.92
CA ASP A 224 10.06 3.56 -4.32
C ASP A 224 9.22 4.51 -5.20
N ASN A 225 8.75 4.06 -6.37
CA ASN A 225 7.92 4.89 -7.24
C ASN A 225 6.51 5.12 -6.69
N ILE A 226 5.97 4.13 -5.97
CA ILE A 226 4.66 4.27 -5.32
C ILE A 226 4.85 4.83 -3.91
N VAL A 227 4.14 5.91 -3.63
CA VAL A 227 4.09 6.56 -2.34
C VAL A 227 2.72 6.32 -1.72
N LEU A 228 2.71 5.79 -0.51
CA LEU A 228 1.52 5.69 0.32
C LEU A 228 1.42 6.91 1.21
N TYR A 229 0.59 7.86 0.85
CA TYR A 229 0.25 8.95 1.77
C TYR A 229 -0.82 8.49 2.74
N TYR A 230 -0.61 8.76 4.02
CA TYR A 230 -1.56 8.39 5.07
C TYR A 230 -1.73 9.50 6.10
N VAL A 231 -2.89 9.48 6.75
CA VAL A 231 -3.20 10.32 7.92
C VAL A 231 -3.09 9.46 9.16
N ASP A 232 -2.38 9.97 10.16
CA ASP A 232 -2.29 9.32 11.46
C ASP A 232 -3.63 9.46 12.20
N PRO A 233 -4.31 8.35 12.55
CA PRO A 233 -5.58 8.41 13.28
C PRO A 233 -5.47 9.00 14.70
N ALA A 234 -4.28 9.03 15.28
CA ALA A 234 -4.00 9.66 16.57
C ALA A 234 -3.65 11.16 16.44
N ASP A 235 -3.87 11.78 15.26
CA ASP A 235 -3.64 13.21 15.07
C ASP A 235 -4.56 14.06 15.94
N GLY A 236 -4.02 15.18 16.43
CA GLY A 236 -4.74 16.10 17.32
C GLY A 236 -6.06 16.64 16.75
N ASP A 237 -6.19 16.73 15.43
CA ASP A 237 -7.42 17.17 14.78
C ASP A 237 -8.58 16.18 15.00
N PHE A 238 -8.30 14.88 15.07
CA PHE A 238 -9.32 13.86 15.43
C PHE A 238 -9.61 13.88 16.92
N ALA A 239 -8.61 14.09 17.76
CA ALA A 239 -8.80 14.25 19.20
C ALA A 239 -9.66 15.46 19.54
N ALA A 240 -9.59 16.54 18.78
CA ALA A 240 -10.46 17.71 18.94
C ALA A 240 -11.96 17.41 18.69
N LEU A 241 -12.27 16.34 17.95
CA LEU A 241 -13.63 15.82 17.78
C LEU A 241 -14.06 14.87 18.91
N GLY A 242 -13.19 14.62 19.91
CA GLY A 242 -13.43 13.62 20.95
C GLY A 242 -13.19 12.19 20.47
N LEU A 243 -12.50 12.00 19.35
CA LEU A 243 -12.14 10.68 18.83
C LEU A 243 -10.73 10.33 19.30
N ASP A 244 -10.65 9.32 20.15
CA ASP A 244 -9.38 8.81 20.69
C ASP A 244 -9.10 7.43 20.09
N TYR A 245 -8.13 7.39 19.16
CA TYR A 245 -7.72 6.16 18.52
C TYR A 245 -6.32 5.75 18.98
N THR A 246 -6.18 4.50 19.35
CA THR A 246 -4.88 3.89 19.66
C THR A 246 -4.22 3.41 18.37
N THR A 247 -2.98 3.83 18.14
CA THR A 247 -2.14 3.38 17.03
C THR A 247 -1.09 2.39 17.51
N GLY A 248 -0.48 1.62 16.60
CA GLY A 248 0.60 0.69 16.90
C GLY A 248 1.91 1.41 17.28
N VAL A 249 2.84 0.65 17.85
CA VAL A 249 4.24 1.10 18.04
C VAL A 249 5.02 0.72 16.78
N GLY A 250 5.36 1.70 15.96
CA GLY A 250 6.11 1.51 14.71
C GLY A 250 6.22 2.83 13.96
N ASP A 251 6.92 2.82 12.85
CA ASP A 251 7.16 4.04 12.06
C ASP A 251 5.92 4.47 11.26
N THR A 252 4.95 3.58 11.07
CA THR A 252 3.76 3.83 10.26
C THR A 252 2.46 3.61 11.02
N ASN A 253 1.84 4.68 11.47
CA ASN A 253 0.53 4.67 12.14
C ASN A 253 -0.62 4.67 11.10
N LEU A 254 -0.73 3.61 10.31
CA LEU A 254 -1.70 3.54 9.21
C LEU A 254 -3.13 3.32 9.68
N ILE A 255 -3.31 2.60 10.79
CA ILE A 255 -4.62 2.36 11.39
C ILE A 255 -4.70 2.86 12.83
N GLY A 256 -5.87 3.36 13.20
CA GLY A 256 -6.25 3.63 14.58
C GLY A 256 -7.37 2.70 15.01
N VAL A 257 -7.28 2.17 16.22
CA VAL A 257 -8.25 1.26 16.81
C VAL A 257 -8.82 1.88 18.07
N HIS A 258 -10.13 1.82 18.22
CA HIS A 258 -10.84 2.21 19.45
C HIS A 258 -11.85 1.13 19.82
N LYS A 259 -11.88 0.71 21.09
CA LYS A 259 -12.82 -0.29 21.61
C LYS A 259 -13.67 0.31 22.71
N GLU A 260 -14.98 0.14 22.60
CA GLU A 260 -15.93 0.61 23.59
C GLU A 260 -16.96 -0.45 23.95
N GLY A 261 -17.47 -0.35 25.20
CA GLY A 261 -18.61 -1.15 25.66
C GLY A 261 -19.91 -0.39 25.46
N VAL A 262 -20.87 -1.01 24.78
CA VAL A 262 -22.21 -0.45 24.55
C VAL A 262 -23.20 -1.11 25.52
N TYR A 263 -23.33 -0.55 26.73
CA TYR A 263 -24.14 -1.12 27.80
C TYR A 263 -25.61 -1.30 27.43
N GLY A 264 -26.21 -0.33 26.71
CA GLY A 264 -27.60 -0.41 26.28
C GLY A 264 -27.92 -1.56 25.33
N ARG A 265 -26.88 -2.26 24.83
CA ARG A 265 -27.00 -3.42 23.92
C ARG A 265 -26.24 -4.64 24.40
N ALA A 266 -25.65 -4.60 25.61
CA ALA A 266 -24.80 -5.65 26.15
C ALA A 266 -23.78 -6.15 25.11
N SER A 267 -23.04 -5.22 24.47
CA SER A 267 -22.09 -5.53 23.37
C SER A 267 -20.82 -4.72 23.48
N GLY A 268 -19.76 -5.22 22.85
CA GLY A 268 -18.52 -4.48 22.65
C GLY A 268 -18.33 -4.13 21.18
N ASP A 269 -17.96 -2.88 20.90
CA ASP A 269 -17.66 -2.39 19.58
C ASP A 269 -16.15 -2.18 19.40
N THR A 270 -15.64 -2.52 18.23
CA THR A 270 -14.30 -2.19 17.77
C THR A 270 -14.43 -1.27 16.57
N HIS A 271 -13.91 -0.07 16.68
CA HIS A 271 -13.86 0.93 15.62
C HIS A 271 -12.47 0.99 15.04
N VAL A 272 -12.36 1.07 13.71
CA VAL A 272 -11.09 1.27 13.02
C VAL A 272 -11.21 2.46 12.09
N LEU A 273 -10.22 3.34 12.14
CA LEU A 273 -10.05 4.46 11.23
C LEU A 273 -8.77 4.29 10.43
N MET A 274 -8.85 4.47 9.11
CA MET A 274 -7.72 4.43 8.20
C MET A 274 -7.90 5.51 7.13
N GLY A 275 -6.92 6.39 6.99
CA GLY A 275 -6.89 7.40 5.94
C GLY A 275 -5.68 7.21 5.05
N MET A 276 -5.88 6.84 3.78
CA MET A 276 -4.77 6.60 2.87
C MET A 276 -5.11 6.94 1.41
N VAL A 277 -4.07 7.20 0.65
CA VAL A 277 -4.14 7.29 -0.81
C VAL A 277 -2.81 6.85 -1.44
N MET A 278 -2.90 6.07 -2.51
CA MET A 278 -1.74 5.68 -3.31
C MET A 278 -1.44 6.74 -4.36
N TRP A 279 -0.15 7.00 -4.54
CA TRP A 279 0.37 7.94 -5.50
C TRP A 279 1.65 7.40 -6.16
N ALA A 280 1.88 7.71 -7.41
CA ALA A 280 3.15 7.42 -8.06
C ALA A 280 3.87 8.72 -8.42
N GLU A 281 5.16 8.80 -8.11
CA GLU A 281 6.01 9.93 -8.55
C GLU A 281 6.05 10.00 -10.09
N TYR A 282 6.16 8.82 -10.72
CA TYR A 282 6.17 8.64 -12.16
C TYR A 282 5.10 7.63 -12.56
N LEU A 283 3.83 8.07 -12.63
CA LEU A 283 2.71 7.22 -13.03
C LEU A 283 2.91 6.65 -14.45
N ASP A 284 3.53 7.43 -15.32
CA ASP A 284 3.88 7.06 -16.69
C ASP A 284 5.12 6.15 -16.79
N ALA A 285 5.65 5.67 -15.69
CA ALA A 285 6.72 4.69 -15.62
C ALA A 285 6.30 3.34 -14.99
N ILE A 286 5.00 3.11 -14.82
CA ILE A 286 4.44 1.81 -14.42
C ILE A 286 4.02 1.08 -15.70
N ALA A 287 4.53 -0.14 -15.90
CA ALA A 287 4.20 -0.95 -17.06
C ALA A 287 3.18 -2.04 -16.70
N VAL A 288 2.14 -2.17 -17.52
CA VAL A 288 1.10 -3.21 -17.43
C VAL A 288 1.05 -3.93 -18.77
N ILE A 289 1.62 -5.12 -18.82
CA ILE A 289 1.73 -5.91 -20.04
C ILE A 289 0.73 -7.06 -20.00
N SER A 290 -0.06 -7.18 -21.04
CA SER A 290 -0.91 -8.35 -21.24
C SER A 290 -0.18 -9.39 -22.05
N PHE A 291 -0.49 -10.67 -21.85
CA PHE A 291 0.01 -11.74 -22.69
C PHE A 291 -1.06 -12.77 -22.99
N GLY A 292 -0.99 -13.37 -24.19
CA GLY A 292 -1.89 -14.44 -24.56
C GLY A 292 -1.68 -15.65 -23.66
N GLN A 293 -2.75 -16.22 -23.11
CA GLN A 293 -2.68 -17.56 -22.56
C GLN A 293 -2.49 -18.48 -23.76
N GLY A 294 -1.24 -18.83 -24.07
CA GLY A 294 -0.95 -19.85 -25.04
C GLY A 294 -1.74 -21.11 -24.68
N GLY A 295 -2.60 -21.55 -25.59
CA GLY A 295 -3.42 -22.73 -25.46
C GLY A 295 -2.59 -24.01 -25.31
#